data_36638b5e06b733157bdaa9808883ae58
#
_entry.id   36638b5e06b733157bdaa9808883ae58
#
_cell.length_a   1.000
_cell.length_b   1.000
_cell.length_c   1.000
_cell.angle_alpha   90.00
_cell.angle_beta   90.00
_cell.angle_gamma   90.00
#
_symmetry.space_group_name_H-M   'P 1'
#
loop_
_entity.id
_entity.type
_entity.pdbx_description
1 polymer ?
#
loop_
_entity_poly.entity_id
_entity_poly.type
_entity_poly.pdbx_seq_one_letter_code
_entity_poly.pdbx_strand_id
1 'polypeptide(L)'
;MQVYSLENVRNLADKKENWEVICSELKSLGFIITEEPIIESPHHFGVPQVRERVFILGIKEDAFDNRKKLPDGYLTREVLQVDEQLASCSENGNCLSEILEKDVDSKYYLPLEQEELLYIWEEFRENVIGLGSPFWIHKAGIGIYNRDEYLNNSEIGYQDMPEWKKKLVMKSRVMYEENYKFIDDWIARHDMLSRNLIHQKFECICGNDCKTIKDGIIQIRQSGVRVKRPNYFPSLVAMKNTPIVWDERAKHFRYVTPKESAKLQSFNSDYRFCDSDVVTYRQLGNSVNVKLVNMFAESLFNLGKKSTLLGGNVNGKI
;
A
#
# COMPACT_ATOMS: atom_id res chain seq x y z
N MET A 1 -30.01 5.12 -17.43
CA MET A 1 -29.52 5.55 -16.12
C MET A 1 -28.08 6.00 -16.28
N GLN A 2 -27.73 7.19 -15.81
CA GLN A 2 -26.35 7.70 -15.83
C GLN A 2 -25.82 7.72 -14.39
N VAL A 3 -24.74 6.98 -14.17
CA VAL A 3 -24.01 6.96 -12.92
C VAL A 3 -22.52 7.13 -13.23
N TYR A 4 -21.76 7.63 -12.28
CA TYR A 4 -20.30 7.66 -12.37
C TYR A 4 -19.64 7.29 -11.05
N SER A 5 -18.42 6.83 -11.15
CA SER A 5 -17.49 6.68 -10.05
C SER A 5 -16.14 7.24 -10.48
N LEU A 6 -15.66 8.25 -9.79
CA LEU A 6 -14.30 8.78 -9.95
C LEU A 6 -13.44 8.23 -8.85
N GLU A 7 -12.24 7.79 -9.17
CA GLU A 7 -11.26 7.32 -8.21
C GLU A 7 -9.96 8.11 -8.33
N ASN A 8 -9.34 8.39 -7.18
CA ASN A 8 -8.04 9.03 -7.15
C ASN A 8 -7.26 8.63 -5.87
N VAL A 9 -5.99 9.04 -5.80
CA VAL A 9 -5.20 8.90 -4.59
C VAL A 9 -5.78 9.73 -3.45
N ARG A 10 -5.60 9.25 -2.20
CA ARG A 10 -6.16 9.87 -0.99
C ARG A 10 -5.89 11.37 -0.89
N ASN A 11 -4.71 11.83 -1.31
CA ASN A 11 -4.31 13.25 -1.23
C ASN A 11 -5.30 14.21 -1.93
N LEU A 12 -6.16 13.73 -2.82
CA LEU A 12 -7.22 14.55 -3.41
C LEU A 12 -8.25 14.98 -2.35
N ALA A 13 -8.56 14.09 -1.41
CA ALA A 13 -9.50 14.37 -0.32
C ALA A 13 -8.92 15.32 0.74
N ASP A 14 -7.59 15.37 0.89
CA ASP A 14 -6.92 16.20 1.90
C ASP A 14 -6.97 17.70 1.55
N LYS A 15 -7.36 18.07 0.32
CA LYS A 15 -7.47 19.44 -0.17
C LYS A 15 -8.93 19.82 -0.39
N LYS A 16 -9.52 20.46 0.64
CA LYS A 16 -10.92 20.84 0.62
C LYS A 16 -11.32 21.67 -0.60
N GLU A 17 -10.47 22.58 -1.04
CA GLU A 17 -10.71 23.42 -2.22
C GLU A 17 -10.92 22.58 -3.50
N ASN A 18 -10.12 21.54 -3.71
CA ASN A 18 -10.28 20.65 -4.87
C ASN A 18 -11.61 19.90 -4.81
N TRP A 19 -12.01 19.46 -3.61
CA TRP A 19 -13.27 18.79 -3.39
C TRP A 19 -14.47 19.70 -3.73
N GLU A 20 -14.45 20.92 -3.22
CA GLU A 20 -15.53 21.92 -3.46
C GLU A 20 -15.71 22.21 -4.95
N VAL A 21 -14.60 22.36 -5.70
CA VAL A 21 -14.66 22.58 -7.17
C VAL A 21 -15.30 21.38 -7.87
N ILE A 22 -14.83 20.17 -7.58
CA ILE A 22 -15.37 18.95 -8.20
C ILE A 22 -16.86 18.79 -7.90
N CYS A 23 -17.26 19.02 -6.65
CA CYS A 23 -18.68 18.94 -6.24
C CYS A 23 -19.54 19.96 -6.94
N SER A 24 -19.08 21.22 -7.05
CA SER A 24 -19.79 22.29 -7.74
C SER A 24 -20.04 21.94 -9.21
N GLU A 25 -19.03 21.50 -9.92
CA GLU A 25 -19.11 21.13 -11.31
C GLU A 25 -20.09 19.95 -11.53
N LEU A 26 -19.96 18.91 -10.73
CA LEU A 26 -20.80 17.72 -10.87
C LEU A 26 -22.29 18.03 -10.55
N LYS A 27 -22.55 18.86 -9.55
CA LYS A 27 -23.92 19.35 -9.24
C LYS A 27 -24.48 20.20 -10.37
N SER A 28 -23.69 21.10 -10.96
CA SER A 28 -24.10 21.92 -12.09
C SER A 28 -24.53 21.08 -13.30
N LEU A 29 -23.95 19.90 -13.43
CA LEU A 29 -24.32 18.91 -14.42
C LEU A 29 -25.55 18.06 -14.04
N GLY A 30 -26.22 18.35 -12.91
CA GLY A 30 -27.41 17.67 -12.43
C GLY A 30 -27.16 16.27 -11.88
N PHE A 31 -26.05 16.07 -11.18
CA PHE A 31 -25.77 14.85 -10.43
C PHE A 31 -26.02 15.03 -8.95
N ILE A 32 -26.65 14.04 -8.33
CA ILE A 32 -26.63 13.82 -6.89
C ILE A 32 -25.31 13.10 -6.59
N ILE A 33 -24.52 13.64 -5.67
CA ILE A 33 -23.16 13.19 -5.39
C ILE A 33 -22.99 12.81 -3.91
N THR A 34 -21.88 12.19 -3.57
CA THR A 34 -21.48 11.98 -2.18
C THR A 34 -21.27 13.31 -1.47
N GLU A 35 -21.71 13.41 -0.22
CA GLU A 35 -21.54 14.61 0.61
C GLU A 35 -20.07 14.89 0.88
N GLU A 36 -19.33 13.85 1.23
CA GLU A 36 -17.89 13.87 1.48
C GLU A 36 -17.16 12.85 0.61
N PRO A 37 -15.84 13.02 0.41
CA PRO A 37 -15.03 12.01 -0.27
C PRO A 37 -15.12 10.68 0.48
N ILE A 38 -15.48 9.60 -0.23
CA ILE A 38 -15.45 8.26 0.35
C ILE A 38 -14.02 7.73 0.24
N ILE A 39 -13.33 7.61 1.37
CA ILE A 39 -11.99 7.01 1.42
C ILE A 39 -12.16 5.54 1.78
N GLU A 40 -11.76 4.67 0.84
CA GLU A 40 -11.81 3.23 1.04
C GLU A 40 -10.51 2.54 0.67
N SER A 41 -10.34 1.35 1.26
CA SER A 41 -9.22 0.49 0.98
C SER A 41 -9.65 -0.98 0.88
N PRO A 42 -9.08 -1.76 -0.04
CA PRO A 42 -9.47 -3.17 -0.25
C PRO A 42 -9.47 -4.03 1.02
N HIS A 43 -8.61 -3.72 1.99
CA HIS A 43 -8.54 -4.49 3.23
C HIS A 43 -9.79 -4.37 4.12
N HIS A 44 -10.58 -3.31 3.97
CA HIS A 44 -11.89 -3.20 4.64
C HIS A 44 -12.92 -4.19 4.09
N PHE A 45 -12.66 -4.75 2.92
CA PHE A 45 -13.59 -5.63 2.18
C PHE A 45 -13.02 -7.02 1.89
N GLY A 46 -12.07 -7.50 2.69
CA GLY A 46 -11.57 -8.85 2.57
C GLY A 46 -10.46 -9.10 1.56
N VAL A 47 -9.86 -8.05 1.04
CA VAL A 47 -8.70 -8.18 0.17
C VAL A 47 -7.45 -7.80 0.96
N PRO A 48 -6.42 -8.65 1.07
CA PRO A 48 -5.28 -8.39 1.95
C PRO A 48 -4.31 -7.35 1.39
N GLN A 49 -4.83 -6.17 1.03
CA GLN A 49 -4.04 -5.06 0.52
C GLN A 49 -4.47 -3.73 1.14
N VAL A 50 -3.52 -2.98 1.70
CA VAL A 50 -3.74 -1.59 2.10
C VAL A 50 -3.48 -0.69 0.90
N ARG A 51 -4.57 -0.14 0.34
CA ARG A 51 -4.55 0.76 -0.83
C ARG A 51 -5.66 1.80 -0.68
N GLU A 52 -5.44 2.81 0.15
CA GLU A 52 -6.43 3.88 0.34
C GLU A 52 -6.62 4.69 -0.94
N ARG A 53 -7.89 4.84 -1.34
CA ARG A 53 -8.30 5.62 -2.50
C ARG A 53 -9.54 6.44 -2.15
N VAL A 54 -9.64 7.60 -2.75
CA VAL A 54 -10.84 8.42 -2.67
C VAL A 54 -11.77 8.06 -3.82
N PHE A 55 -13.04 7.90 -3.50
CA PHE A 55 -14.11 7.68 -4.46
C PHE A 55 -15.12 8.83 -4.38
N ILE A 56 -15.52 9.32 -5.54
CA ILE A 56 -16.57 10.32 -5.69
C ILE A 56 -17.63 9.65 -6.53
N LEU A 57 -18.79 9.40 -5.92
CA LEU A 57 -19.88 8.68 -6.57
C LEU A 57 -20.99 9.65 -6.92
N GLY A 58 -21.67 9.39 -8.04
CA GLY A 58 -22.79 10.21 -8.44
C GLY A 58 -23.79 9.47 -9.31
N ILE A 59 -25.04 9.87 -9.16
CA ILE A 59 -26.17 9.42 -9.99
C ILE A 59 -26.87 10.63 -10.56
N LYS A 60 -27.27 10.56 -11.83
CA LYS A 60 -28.06 11.60 -12.47
C LYS A 60 -29.40 11.75 -11.75
N GLU A 61 -29.80 12.97 -11.45
CA GLU A 61 -31.00 13.26 -10.65
C GLU A 61 -32.27 12.64 -11.27
N ASP A 62 -32.41 12.65 -12.57
CA ASP A 62 -33.52 12.04 -13.31
C ASP A 62 -33.51 10.50 -13.25
N ALA A 63 -32.34 9.89 -12.97
CA ALA A 63 -32.17 8.46 -12.84
C ALA A 63 -32.33 7.93 -11.40
N PHE A 64 -32.42 8.83 -10.41
CA PHE A 64 -32.58 8.47 -9.02
C PHE A 64 -34.01 8.01 -8.71
N ASP A 65 -34.14 6.94 -7.91
CA ASP A 65 -35.46 6.50 -7.43
C ASP A 65 -35.93 7.38 -6.27
N ASN A 66 -36.78 8.35 -6.55
CA ASN A 66 -37.32 9.33 -5.60
C ASN A 66 -38.08 8.71 -4.39
N ARG A 67 -38.36 7.39 -4.43
CA ARG A 67 -38.94 6.68 -3.25
C ARG A 67 -37.91 6.45 -2.17
N LYS A 68 -36.61 6.51 -2.51
CA LYS A 68 -35.50 6.39 -1.57
C LYS A 68 -35.22 7.75 -0.94
N LYS A 69 -35.01 7.75 0.36
CA LYS A 69 -34.67 8.97 1.08
C LYS A 69 -33.22 9.34 0.90
N LEU A 70 -32.95 10.60 0.63
CA LEU A 70 -31.62 11.17 0.60
C LEU A 70 -31.48 12.16 1.77
N PRO A 71 -30.63 11.90 2.76
CA PRO A 71 -30.28 12.88 3.75
C PRO A 71 -29.65 14.11 3.07
N ASP A 72 -30.20 15.28 3.31
CA ASP A 72 -29.70 16.57 2.81
C ASP A 72 -29.39 16.63 1.30
N GLY A 73 -29.98 15.72 0.50
CA GLY A 73 -29.80 15.69 -0.96
C GLY A 73 -28.48 15.06 -1.43
N TYR A 74 -27.80 14.30 -0.59
CA TYR A 74 -26.51 13.66 -0.88
C TYR A 74 -26.55 12.13 -0.80
N LEU A 75 -25.57 11.49 -1.45
CA LEU A 75 -25.30 10.07 -1.31
C LEU A 75 -24.41 9.84 -0.06
N THR A 76 -24.99 9.37 1.01
CA THR A 76 -24.25 8.96 2.23
C THR A 76 -23.87 7.49 2.17
N ARG A 77 -22.95 7.04 3.05
CA ARG A 77 -22.60 5.62 3.19
C ARG A 77 -23.81 4.73 3.46
N GLU A 78 -24.74 5.20 4.30
CA GLU A 78 -26.00 4.48 4.60
C GLU A 78 -26.88 4.34 3.36
N VAL A 79 -27.03 5.41 2.58
CA VAL A 79 -27.81 5.40 1.33
C VAL A 79 -27.18 4.46 0.31
N LEU A 80 -25.86 4.43 0.24
CA LEU A 80 -25.11 3.55 -0.65
C LEU A 80 -25.06 2.09 -0.13
N GLN A 81 -25.42 1.86 1.12
CA GLN A 81 -25.35 0.54 1.77
C GLN A 81 -23.92 -0.08 1.67
N VAL A 82 -22.91 0.77 1.81
CA VAL A 82 -21.52 0.35 1.81
C VAL A 82 -21.11 0.03 3.23
N ASP A 83 -21.37 -1.19 3.65
CA ASP A 83 -20.93 -1.71 4.94
C ASP A 83 -19.50 -2.25 4.81
N GLU A 84 -18.62 -1.80 5.70
CA GLU A 84 -17.29 -2.39 5.85
C GLU A 84 -17.45 -3.85 6.31
N GLN A 85 -17.18 -4.78 5.42
CA GLN A 85 -16.99 -6.15 5.82
C GLN A 85 -15.61 -6.23 6.46
N LEU A 86 -15.55 -6.26 7.78
CA LEU A 86 -14.33 -6.57 8.52
C LEU A 86 -13.81 -7.92 8.04
N ALA A 87 -12.91 -7.87 7.09
CA ALA A 87 -12.24 -9.06 6.62
C ALA A 87 -11.24 -9.48 7.67
N SER A 88 -11.46 -10.59 8.29
CA SER A 88 -10.38 -11.36 8.86
C SER A 88 -9.46 -11.80 7.73
N CYS A 89 -8.36 -11.07 7.48
CA CYS A 89 -7.20 -11.75 6.95
C CYS A 89 -6.84 -12.80 7.99
N SER A 90 -6.96 -14.04 7.66
CA SER A 90 -6.83 -15.25 8.45
C SER A 90 -6.78 -15.04 9.98
N GLU A 91 -7.40 -15.86 10.76
CA GLU A 91 -7.39 -15.81 12.24
C GLU A 91 -5.99 -15.61 12.85
N ASN A 92 -4.92 -15.88 12.09
CA ASN A 92 -3.51 -15.75 12.47
C ASN A 92 -2.84 -14.48 11.93
N GLY A 93 -3.54 -13.57 11.28
CA GLY A 93 -2.95 -12.31 10.79
C GLY A 93 -1.91 -12.46 9.68
N ASN A 94 -1.81 -13.62 9.02
CA ASN A 94 -0.89 -13.88 7.91
C ASN A 94 -1.66 -14.12 6.61
N CYS A 95 -1.56 -13.16 5.67
CA CYS A 95 -2.24 -13.22 4.38
C CYS A 95 -1.39 -13.85 3.25
N LEU A 96 -0.16 -14.22 3.51
CA LEU A 96 0.75 -14.70 2.46
C LEU A 96 0.22 -15.95 1.78
N SER A 97 -0.27 -16.92 2.55
CA SER A 97 -0.78 -18.21 2.01
C SER A 97 -2.00 -18.04 1.10
N GLU A 98 -2.78 -16.98 1.26
CA GLU A 98 -3.97 -16.73 0.44
C GLU A 98 -3.61 -16.17 -0.94
N ILE A 99 -2.51 -15.44 -1.02
CA ILE A 99 -2.08 -14.73 -2.21
C ILE A 99 -1.03 -15.50 -2.99
N LEU A 100 -0.03 -16.06 -2.28
CA LEU A 100 1.15 -16.63 -2.90
C LEU A 100 0.88 -17.92 -3.66
N GLU A 101 1.48 -18.02 -4.84
CA GLU A 101 1.48 -19.23 -5.66
C GLU A 101 2.51 -20.22 -5.14
N LYS A 102 2.21 -21.52 -5.30
CA LYS A 102 3.09 -22.58 -4.80
C LYS A 102 4.30 -22.83 -5.68
N ASP A 103 4.14 -22.69 -6.98
CA ASP A 103 5.17 -22.96 -7.98
C ASP A 103 5.37 -21.68 -8.80
N VAL A 104 6.53 -21.07 -8.69
CA VAL A 104 6.85 -19.78 -9.28
C VAL A 104 8.11 -19.90 -10.13
N ASP A 105 8.07 -19.30 -11.32
CA ASP A 105 9.23 -19.27 -12.22
C ASP A 105 10.40 -18.52 -11.56
N SER A 106 11.60 -19.07 -11.71
CA SER A 106 12.86 -18.53 -11.18
C SER A 106 13.18 -17.11 -11.67
N LYS A 107 12.59 -16.66 -12.78
CA LYS A 107 12.72 -15.27 -13.25
C LYS A 107 12.24 -14.23 -12.22
N TYR A 108 11.42 -14.63 -11.25
CA TYR A 108 10.94 -13.76 -10.17
C TYR A 108 11.84 -13.78 -8.93
N TYR A 109 12.86 -14.65 -8.88
CA TYR A 109 13.80 -14.65 -7.75
C TYR A 109 14.60 -13.36 -7.73
N LEU A 110 14.94 -12.91 -6.53
CA LEU A 110 15.77 -11.73 -6.37
C LEU A 110 17.16 -11.94 -6.98
N PRO A 111 17.73 -10.90 -7.60
CA PRO A 111 19.16 -10.90 -7.90
C PRO A 111 19.98 -11.11 -6.63
N LEU A 112 21.07 -11.86 -6.73
CA LEU A 112 21.94 -12.20 -5.59
C LEU A 112 22.36 -10.99 -4.76
N GLU A 113 22.68 -9.86 -5.40
CA GLU A 113 23.06 -8.61 -4.72
C GLU A 113 21.93 -8.07 -3.83
N GLN A 114 20.69 -8.18 -4.27
CA GLN A 114 19.54 -7.73 -3.48
C GLN A 114 19.22 -8.71 -2.36
N GLU A 115 19.36 -9.99 -2.61
CA GLU A 115 19.16 -11.02 -1.59
C GLU A 115 20.24 -10.91 -0.50
N GLU A 116 21.51 -10.71 -0.89
CA GLU A 116 22.61 -10.41 0.04
C GLU A 116 22.30 -9.19 0.91
N LEU A 117 21.81 -8.10 0.33
CA LEU A 117 21.40 -6.91 1.08
C LEU A 117 20.36 -7.23 2.16
N LEU A 118 19.40 -8.12 1.85
CA LEU A 118 18.38 -8.52 2.82
C LEU A 118 18.99 -9.32 3.99
N TYR A 119 19.95 -10.22 3.72
CA TYR A 119 20.66 -10.94 4.78
C TYR A 119 21.56 -10.03 5.62
N ILE A 120 22.18 -9.03 5.03
CA ILE A 120 22.97 -8.01 5.75
C ILE A 120 22.05 -7.25 6.73
N TRP A 121 20.84 -6.85 6.30
CA TRP A 121 19.88 -6.20 7.18
C TRP A 121 19.26 -7.14 8.22
N GLU A 122 19.15 -8.42 7.93
CA GLU A 122 18.73 -9.42 8.94
C GLU A 122 19.77 -9.55 10.05
N GLU A 123 21.06 -9.64 9.72
CA GLU A 123 22.14 -9.62 10.70
C GLU A 123 22.07 -8.36 11.59
N PHE A 124 21.84 -7.20 10.98
CA PHE A 124 21.65 -5.96 11.73
C PHE A 124 20.45 -6.05 12.69
N ARG A 125 19.33 -6.54 12.21
CA ARG A 125 18.09 -6.69 12.99
C ARG A 125 18.27 -7.62 14.19
N GLU A 126 19.03 -8.68 14.05
CA GLU A 126 19.25 -9.69 15.10
C GLU A 126 20.18 -9.19 16.20
N ASN A 127 21.09 -8.29 15.90
CA ASN A 127 22.15 -7.88 16.81
C ASN A 127 21.98 -6.49 17.41
N VAL A 128 21.05 -5.67 16.87
CA VAL A 128 20.82 -4.30 17.36
C VAL A 128 19.70 -4.27 18.39
N ILE A 129 19.99 -3.69 19.53
CA ILE A 129 19.01 -3.45 20.59
C ILE A 129 18.20 -2.17 20.22
N GLY A 130 16.89 -2.22 20.47
CA GLY A 130 16.04 -1.04 20.31
C GLY A 130 15.58 -0.73 18.88
N LEU A 131 15.63 -1.71 17.99
CA LEU A 131 15.16 -1.57 16.60
C LEU A 131 13.63 -1.38 16.52
N GLY A 132 13.15 -0.20 16.87
CA GLY A 132 11.71 0.17 16.79
C GLY A 132 11.41 1.31 15.84
N SER A 133 12.41 1.82 15.12
CA SER A 133 12.31 2.99 14.24
C SER A 133 13.15 2.81 12.98
N PRO A 134 12.90 3.60 11.92
CA PRO A 134 13.81 3.60 10.78
C PRO A 134 15.24 3.93 11.22
N PHE A 135 16.20 3.10 10.84
CA PHE A 135 17.61 3.38 11.02
C PHE A 135 18.22 3.92 9.71
N TRP A 136 18.88 5.06 9.79
CA TRP A 136 19.51 5.73 8.64
C TRP A 136 21.02 5.84 8.87
N ILE A 137 21.79 4.99 8.23
CA ILE A 137 23.26 4.95 8.38
C ILE A 137 23.87 6.34 8.18
N HIS A 138 23.57 7.00 7.04
CA HIS A 138 24.09 8.33 6.70
C HIS A 138 23.58 9.47 7.59
N LYS A 139 22.70 9.19 8.54
CA LYS A 139 22.15 10.16 9.52
C LYS A 139 22.41 9.75 10.97
N ALA A 140 23.01 8.60 11.18
CA ALA A 140 23.26 8.06 12.52
C ALA A 140 24.45 8.74 13.23
N GLY A 141 25.27 9.52 12.52
CA GLY A 141 26.45 10.18 13.11
C GLY A 141 27.58 9.19 13.40
N ILE A 142 27.81 8.27 12.47
CA ILE A 142 28.83 7.21 12.59
C ILE A 142 30.22 7.82 12.84
N GLY A 143 30.96 7.25 13.79
CA GLY A 143 32.26 7.76 14.21
C GLY A 143 32.22 8.92 15.21
N ILE A 144 31.02 9.38 15.61
CA ILE A 144 30.84 10.42 16.61
C ILE A 144 30.14 9.79 17.82
N TYR A 145 30.85 9.71 18.94
CA TYR A 145 30.36 9.07 20.18
C TYR A 145 29.85 10.07 21.23
N ASN A 146 29.88 11.38 20.89
CA ASN A 146 29.40 12.44 21.76
C ASN A 146 28.06 12.98 21.24
N ARG A 147 27.01 12.76 22.02
CA ARG A 147 25.64 13.18 21.66
C ARG A 147 25.50 14.67 21.45
N ASP A 148 26.21 15.47 22.23
CA ASP A 148 26.17 16.95 22.13
C ASP A 148 26.80 17.42 20.81
N GLU A 149 27.79 16.70 20.29
CA GLU A 149 28.38 16.98 18.99
C GLU A 149 27.38 16.74 17.84
N TYR A 150 26.50 15.74 17.96
CA TYR A 150 25.44 15.52 16.97
C TYR A 150 24.48 16.70 16.88
N LEU A 151 24.18 17.31 18.03
CA LEU A 151 23.22 18.42 18.10
C LEU A 151 23.83 19.73 17.67
N ASN A 152 25.14 19.93 17.94
CA ASN A 152 25.87 21.15 17.65
C ASN A 152 26.57 21.14 16.29
N ASN A 153 26.89 19.96 15.75
CA ASN A 153 27.37 19.86 14.38
C ASN A 153 26.25 20.27 13.45
N SER A 154 26.47 21.38 12.81
CA SER A 154 25.66 21.89 11.71
C SER A 154 25.70 20.91 10.54
N GLU A 155 25.09 19.71 10.69
CA GLU A 155 24.76 18.93 9.50
C GLU A 155 23.96 19.83 8.61
N ILE A 156 24.52 20.13 7.44
CA ILE A 156 23.86 20.95 6.44
C ILE A 156 22.43 20.40 6.25
N GLY A 157 21.43 21.22 6.58
CA GLY A 157 20.03 20.88 6.45
C GLY A 157 19.36 20.20 7.65
N TYR A 158 20.04 19.91 8.79
CA TYR A 158 19.34 19.37 9.97
C TYR A 158 18.38 20.39 10.56
N GLN A 159 18.79 21.63 10.70
CA GLN A 159 17.96 22.71 11.28
C GLN A 159 16.72 22.99 10.42
N ASP A 160 16.84 22.82 9.11
CA ASP A 160 15.74 23.05 8.15
C ASP A 160 14.81 21.83 8.01
N MET A 161 15.11 20.72 8.71
CA MET A 161 14.26 19.52 8.65
C MET A 161 12.94 19.76 9.41
N PRO A 162 11.83 19.22 8.90
CA PRO A 162 10.58 19.13 9.67
C PRO A 162 10.78 18.35 10.98
N GLU A 163 10.07 18.73 12.04
CA GLU A 163 10.22 18.16 13.38
C GLU A 163 10.05 16.62 13.42
N TRP A 164 9.12 16.07 12.63
CA TRP A 164 8.96 14.63 12.52
C TRP A 164 10.22 13.92 12.00
N LYS A 165 10.94 14.56 11.06
CA LYS A 165 12.17 14.01 10.48
C LYS A 165 13.35 14.13 11.46
N LYS A 166 13.46 15.25 12.18
CA LYS A 166 14.44 15.43 13.26
C LYS A 166 14.31 14.34 14.31
N LYS A 167 13.07 14.02 14.72
CA LYS A 167 12.78 12.91 15.66
C LYS A 167 13.30 11.56 15.17
N LEU A 168 13.14 11.24 13.88
CA LEU A 168 13.64 9.99 13.30
C LEU A 168 15.17 9.95 13.22
N VAL A 169 15.81 11.06 12.87
CA VAL A 169 17.27 11.19 12.87
C VAL A 169 17.82 10.98 14.28
N MET A 170 17.23 11.64 15.28
CA MET A 170 17.65 11.48 16.68
C MET A 170 17.52 10.03 17.18
N LYS A 171 16.44 9.35 16.81
CA LYS A 171 16.29 7.93 17.16
C LYS A 171 17.37 7.05 16.52
N SER A 172 17.76 7.32 15.28
CA SER A 172 18.85 6.62 14.61
C SER A 172 20.19 6.86 15.31
N ARG A 173 20.43 8.08 15.80
CA ARG A 173 21.65 8.45 16.55
C ARG A 173 21.71 7.75 17.90
N VAL A 174 20.62 7.77 18.67
CA VAL A 174 20.54 7.06 19.95
C VAL A 174 20.79 5.57 19.74
N MET A 175 20.14 4.95 18.75
CA MET A 175 20.37 3.54 18.44
C MET A 175 21.82 3.27 18.06
N TYR A 176 22.46 4.15 17.31
CA TYR A 176 23.88 4.03 17.00
C TYR A 176 24.76 4.11 18.27
N GLU A 177 24.54 5.09 19.14
CA GLU A 177 25.27 5.23 20.40
C GLU A 177 25.16 3.97 21.29
N GLU A 178 23.98 3.37 21.36
CA GLU A 178 23.74 2.17 22.14
C GLU A 178 24.40 0.90 21.56
N ASN A 179 24.65 0.88 20.25
CA ASN A 179 25.12 -0.30 19.51
C ASN A 179 26.39 -0.06 18.70
N TYR A 180 27.14 1.02 18.94
CA TYR A 180 28.19 1.52 18.04
C TYR A 180 29.25 0.49 17.71
N LYS A 181 29.68 -0.34 18.67
CA LYS A 181 30.72 -1.35 18.43
C LYS A 181 30.30 -2.36 17.38
N PHE A 182 29.06 -2.84 17.45
CA PHE A 182 28.50 -3.74 16.47
C PHE A 182 28.28 -3.03 15.14
N ILE A 183 27.70 -1.82 15.17
CA ILE A 183 27.34 -1.09 13.95
C ILE A 183 28.58 -0.69 13.15
N ASP A 184 29.65 -0.23 13.79
CA ASP A 184 30.89 0.15 13.11
C ASP A 184 31.55 -1.07 12.43
N ASP A 185 31.63 -2.21 13.14
CA ASP A 185 32.15 -3.47 12.59
C ASP A 185 31.28 -3.98 11.44
N TRP A 186 29.97 -3.97 11.61
CA TRP A 186 29.00 -4.38 10.60
C TRP A 186 29.06 -3.51 9.33
N ILE A 187 29.18 -2.18 9.48
CA ILE A 187 29.35 -1.25 8.37
C ILE A 187 30.63 -1.54 7.61
N ALA A 188 31.73 -1.77 8.34
CA ALA A 188 33.04 -2.06 7.71
C ALA A 188 33.01 -3.40 6.97
N ARG A 189 32.48 -4.46 7.59
CA ARG A 189 32.41 -5.81 6.98
C ARG A 189 31.55 -5.85 5.71
N HIS A 190 30.49 -5.07 5.65
CA HIS A 190 29.54 -5.07 4.54
C HIS A 190 29.69 -3.87 3.60
N ASP A 191 30.71 -3.03 3.81
CA ASP A 191 30.98 -1.82 3.01
C ASP A 191 29.73 -0.96 2.81
N MET A 192 28.94 -0.79 3.88
CA MET A 192 27.62 -0.18 3.79
C MET A 192 27.66 1.29 3.36
N LEU A 193 28.73 2.03 3.64
CA LEU A 193 28.88 3.44 3.26
C LEU A 193 29.08 3.65 1.76
N SER A 194 29.66 2.67 1.06
CA SER A 194 29.84 2.71 -0.40
C SER A 194 28.56 2.33 -1.17
N ARG A 195 27.60 1.70 -0.49
CA ARG A 195 26.34 1.29 -1.12
C ARG A 195 25.46 2.51 -1.41
N ASN A 196 24.52 2.35 -2.35
CA ASN A 196 23.53 3.37 -2.66
C ASN A 196 22.74 3.77 -1.39
N LEU A 197 22.42 5.07 -1.25
CA LEU A 197 21.69 5.62 -0.09
C LEU A 197 20.35 4.91 0.17
N ILE A 198 19.69 4.37 -0.86
CA ILE A 198 18.47 3.57 -0.68
C ILE A 198 18.74 2.27 0.07
N HIS A 199 19.96 1.74 0.02
CA HIS A 199 20.36 0.53 0.72
C HIS A 199 20.81 0.83 2.16
N GLN A 200 21.07 2.09 2.50
CA GLN A 200 21.56 2.56 3.79
C GLN A 200 20.45 2.96 4.78
N LYS A 201 19.21 2.64 4.46
CA LYS A 201 18.07 2.87 5.36
C LYS A 201 17.28 1.60 5.54
N PHE A 202 17.02 1.25 6.78
CA PHE A 202 16.23 0.09 7.16
C PHE A 202 15.04 0.46 8.05
N GLU A 203 13.91 -0.15 7.79
CA GLU A 203 12.66 0.10 8.48
C GLU A 203 11.96 -1.24 8.75
N CYS A 204 12.11 -1.76 9.97
CA CYS A 204 11.45 -2.99 10.39
C CYS A 204 10.22 -2.64 11.26
N ILE A 205 9.03 -2.87 10.74
CA ILE A 205 7.75 -2.58 11.41
C ILE A 205 6.91 -3.84 11.60
N CYS A 206 7.57 -4.97 11.83
CA CYS A 206 6.93 -6.26 12.04
C CYS A 206 6.50 -6.50 13.49
N GLY A 207 7.11 -5.80 14.45
CA GLY A 207 6.93 -6.12 15.87
C GLY A 207 7.33 -7.56 16.16
N ASN A 208 6.54 -8.25 16.98
CA ASN A 208 6.76 -9.64 17.36
C ASN A 208 6.19 -10.65 16.33
N ASP A 209 5.53 -10.19 15.27
CA ASP A 209 4.86 -11.05 14.30
C ASP A 209 5.84 -11.72 13.33
N CYS A 210 7.06 -11.18 13.21
CA CYS A 210 8.11 -11.75 12.38
C CYS A 210 9.33 -12.11 13.25
N LYS A 211 9.67 -13.38 13.30
CA LYS A 211 10.91 -13.85 13.94
C LYS A 211 12.12 -13.51 13.08
N THR A 212 11.95 -13.57 11.77
CA THR A 212 12.95 -13.23 10.75
C THR A 212 12.31 -12.31 9.71
N ILE A 213 13.10 -11.64 8.87
CA ILE A 213 12.56 -10.87 7.74
C ILE A 213 11.86 -11.76 6.72
N LYS A 214 12.12 -13.08 6.72
CA LYS A 214 11.47 -14.08 5.85
C LYS A 214 9.98 -14.20 6.13
N ASP A 215 9.56 -13.91 7.37
CA ASP A 215 8.16 -13.96 7.78
C ASP A 215 7.36 -12.76 7.30
N GLY A 216 8.04 -11.69 6.85
CA GLY A 216 7.43 -10.41 6.51
C GLY A 216 7.24 -10.16 5.02
N ILE A 217 6.60 -9.04 4.72
CA ILE A 217 6.51 -8.49 3.35
C ILE A 217 7.55 -7.38 3.22
N ILE A 218 8.47 -7.54 2.27
CA ILE A 218 9.62 -6.66 2.10
C ILE A 218 9.44 -5.75 0.89
N GLN A 219 9.98 -4.56 0.98
CA GLN A 219 10.08 -3.60 -0.13
C GLN A 219 11.47 -2.95 -0.13
N ILE A 220 12.13 -2.93 -1.29
CA ILE A 220 13.32 -2.10 -1.55
C ILE A 220 12.83 -0.87 -2.32
N ARG A 221 12.75 0.28 -1.63
CA ARG A 221 12.14 1.52 -2.14
C ARG A 221 13.20 2.60 -2.27
N GLN A 222 12.90 3.68 -2.98
CA GLN A 222 13.74 4.89 -2.98
C GLN A 222 13.98 5.45 -1.58
N SER A 223 13.07 5.20 -0.65
CA SER A 223 13.17 5.62 0.75
C SER A 223 13.79 4.57 1.69
N GLY A 224 14.38 3.49 1.16
CA GLY A 224 15.05 2.45 1.94
C GLY A 224 14.38 1.09 1.90
N VAL A 225 15.02 0.12 2.56
CA VAL A 225 14.50 -1.23 2.75
C VAL A 225 13.47 -1.22 3.88
N ARG A 226 12.32 -1.78 3.64
CA ARG A 226 11.24 -1.90 4.64
C ARG A 226 10.78 -3.34 4.75
N VAL A 227 10.62 -3.81 5.99
CA VAL A 227 9.96 -5.07 6.34
C VAL A 227 8.66 -4.78 7.09
N LYS A 228 7.56 -5.33 6.63
CA LYS A 228 6.21 -5.17 7.20
C LYS A 228 5.68 -6.49 7.72
N ARG A 229 4.70 -6.40 8.61
CA ARG A 229 3.89 -7.55 9.03
C ARG A 229 3.25 -8.24 7.83
N PRO A 230 3.08 -9.58 7.87
CA PRO A 230 2.48 -10.35 6.77
C PRO A 230 0.94 -10.28 6.73
N ASN A 231 0.33 -9.31 7.39
CA ASN A 231 -1.12 -9.16 7.48
C ASN A 231 -1.75 -8.51 6.24
N TYR A 232 -1.06 -7.53 5.64
CA TYR A 232 -1.55 -6.82 4.46
C TYR A 232 -0.41 -6.46 3.51
N PHE A 233 -0.59 -6.73 2.24
CA PHE A 233 0.31 -6.23 1.21
C PHE A 233 0.22 -4.70 1.08
N PRO A 234 1.33 -4.03 0.77
CA PRO A 234 1.31 -2.61 0.46
C PRO A 234 0.58 -2.33 -0.86
N SER A 235 0.21 -1.07 -1.05
CA SER A 235 -0.32 -0.61 -2.33
C SER A 235 0.64 -0.92 -3.47
N LEU A 236 0.16 -1.57 -4.51
CA LEU A 236 0.89 -1.69 -5.77
C LEU A 236 1.01 -0.30 -6.40
N VAL A 237 2.17 -0.01 -6.96
CA VAL A 237 2.45 1.26 -7.64
C VAL A 237 2.95 0.99 -9.06
N ALA A 238 2.72 1.94 -9.96
CA ALA A 238 3.13 1.83 -11.36
C ALA A 238 4.67 1.86 -11.58
N MET A 239 5.43 2.10 -10.51
CA MET A 239 6.89 2.14 -10.51
C MET A 239 7.47 0.78 -10.09
N LYS A 240 8.77 0.56 -10.36
CA LYS A 240 9.51 -0.65 -9.94
C LYS A 240 9.63 -0.68 -8.40
N ASN A 241 8.61 -1.18 -7.73
CA ASN A 241 8.55 -1.36 -6.28
C ASN A 241 7.63 -2.54 -5.92
N THR A 242 7.89 -3.66 -6.58
CA THR A 242 7.13 -4.90 -6.35
C THR A 242 7.46 -5.44 -4.96
N PRO A 243 6.46 -5.84 -4.16
CA PRO A 243 6.71 -6.49 -2.89
C PRO A 243 7.55 -7.76 -3.04
N ILE A 244 8.37 -8.02 -2.04
CA ILE A 244 9.27 -9.18 -1.96
C ILE A 244 8.78 -10.05 -0.81
N VAL A 245 8.81 -11.36 -1.02
CA VAL A 245 8.43 -12.38 -0.05
C VAL A 245 9.46 -13.51 -0.06
N TRP A 246 9.51 -14.27 1.02
CA TRP A 246 10.29 -15.49 1.08
C TRP A 246 9.53 -16.66 0.43
N ASP A 247 10.19 -17.39 -0.44
CA ASP A 247 9.68 -18.64 -1.00
C ASP A 247 10.26 -19.82 -0.22
N GLU A 248 9.42 -20.45 0.59
CA GLU A 248 9.85 -21.54 1.47
C GLU A 248 10.32 -22.80 0.71
N ARG A 249 9.80 -23.02 -0.50
CA ARG A 249 10.18 -24.18 -1.33
C ARG A 249 11.50 -23.97 -2.03
N ALA A 250 11.64 -22.82 -2.68
CA ALA A 250 12.84 -22.44 -3.39
C ALA A 250 13.99 -22.06 -2.46
N LYS A 251 13.68 -21.68 -1.19
CA LYS A 251 14.65 -21.12 -0.23
C LYS A 251 15.33 -19.85 -0.74
N HIS A 252 14.55 -19.01 -1.43
CA HIS A 252 14.99 -17.73 -1.98
C HIS A 252 13.95 -16.63 -1.71
N PHE A 253 14.42 -15.39 -1.65
CA PHE A 253 13.51 -14.25 -1.76
C PHE A 253 13.10 -14.05 -3.21
N ARG A 254 11.84 -13.65 -3.41
CA ARG A 254 11.29 -13.40 -4.73
C ARG A 254 10.32 -12.23 -4.76
N TYR A 255 10.15 -11.64 -5.91
CA TYR A 255 9.08 -10.70 -6.15
C TYR A 255 7.72 -11.40 -6.17
N VAL A 256 6.70 -10.70 -5.70
CA VAL A 256 5.29 -11.07 -5.93
C VAL A 256 5.03 -11.07 -7.43
N THR A 257 4.47 -12.17 -7.96
CA THR A 257 4.24 -12.32 -9.41
C THR A 257 3.14 -11.39 -9.94
N PRO A 258 3.06 -11.16 -11.27
CA PRO A 258 1.94 -10.44 -11.86
C PRO A 258 0.59 -11.05 -11.53
N LYS A 259 0.49 -12.38 -11.47
CA LYS A 259 -0.75 -13.11 -11.16
C LYS A 259 -1.14 -12.96 -9.68
N GLU A 260 -0.19 -13.01 -8.75
CA GLU A 260 -0.41 -12.69 -7.34
C GLU A 260 -0.81 -11.22 -7.16
N SER A 261 -0.17 -10.30 -7.89
CA SER A 261 -0.52 -8.89 -7.91
C SER A 261 -1.93 -8.64 -8.44
N ALA A 262 -2.37 -9.44 -9.43
CA ALA A 262 -3.73 -9.40 -9.96
C ALA A 262 -4.76 -9.84 -8.91
N LYS A 263 -4.47 -10.89 -8.14
CA LYS A 263 -5.32 -11.30 -7.00
C LYS A 263 -5.49 -10.17 -5.98
N LEU A 264 -4.41 -9.43 -5.67
CA LEU A 264 -4.46 -8.27 -4.76
C LEU A 264 -5.34 -7.14 -5.31
N GLN A 265 -5.51 -7.03 -6.61
CA GLN A 265 -6.43 -6.09 -7.26
C GLN A 265 -7.80 -6.70 -7.58
N SER A 266 -8.07 -7.92 -7.09
CA SER A 266 -9.32 -8.64 -7.27
C SER A 266 -9.69 -8.92 -8.73
N PHE A 267 -8.71 -9.03 -9.63
CA PHE A 267 -8.95 -9.51 -10.98
C PHE A 267 -9.30 -11.00 -10.98
N ASN A 268 -10.19 -11.39 -11.86
CA ASN A 268 -10.53 -12.80 -12.06
C ASN A 268 -9.31 -13.58 -12.57
N SER A 269 -9.25 -14.86 -12.24
CA SER A 269 -8.14 -15.75 -12.61
C SER A 269 -7.97 -15.97 -14.14
N ASP A 270 -9.03 -15.74 -14.90
CA ASP A 270 -9.09 -15.83 -16.36
C ASP A 270 -8.76 -14.51 -17.08
N TYR A 271 -8.55 -13.44 -16.34
CA TYR A 271 -8.17 -12.17 -16.91
C TYR A 271 -6.80 -12.27 -17.60
N ARG A 272 -6.75 -11.86 -18.86
CA ARG A 272 -5.52 -11.89 -19.67
C ARG A 272 -4.82 -10.56 -19.64
N PHE A 273 -3.61 -10.57 -19.10
CA PHE A 273 -2.69 -9.44 -19.16
C PHE A 273 -1.85 -9.51 -20.44
N CYS A 274 -1.09 -8.45 -20.71
CA CYS A 274 -0.12 -8.49 -21.81
C CYS A 274 1.07 -9.40 -21.46
N ASP A 275 1.82 -9.84 -22.47
CA ASP A 275 2.95 -10.77 -22.31
C ASP A 275 4.15 -10.17 -21.56
N SER A 276 4.17 -8.85 -21.37
CA SER A 276 5.23 -8.16 -20.64
C SER A 276 4.90 -7.99 -19.16
N ASP A 277 5.63 -8.65 -18.29
CA ASP A 277 5.51 -8.51 -16.83
C ASP A 277 5.66 -7.04 -16.38
N VAL A 278 6.59 -6.29 -16.98
CA VAL A 278 6.82 -4.88 -16.66
C VAL A 278 5.57 -4.03 -16.95
N VAL A 279 4.95 -4.27 -18.09
CA VAL A 279 3.72 -3.57 -18.46
C VAL A 279 2.58 -3.98 -17.56
N THR A 280 2.47 -5.26 -17.25
CA THR A 280 1.43 -5.81 -16.35
C THR A 280 1.56 -5.22 -14.94
N TYR A 281 2.73 -5.17 -14.35
CA TYR A 281 2.93 -4.51 -13.04
C TYR A 281 2.51 -3.04 -13.07
N ARG A 282 2.86 -2.31 -14.14
CA ARG A 282 2.45 -0.91 -14.30
C ARG A 282 0.94 -0.77 -14.42
N GLN A 283 0.29 -1.64 -15.19
CA GLN A 283 -1.17 -1.66 -15.33
C GLN A 283 -1.84 -1.95 -13.97
N LEU A 284 -1.38 -2.96 -13.24
CA LEU A 284 -1.90 -3.32 -11.92
C LEU A 284 -1.67 -2.21 -10.89
N GLY A 285 -0.53 -1.52 -10.95
CA GLY A 285 -0.25 -0.36 -10.10
C GLY A 285 -1.18 0.83 -10.36
N ASN A 286 -1.61 1.02 -11.61
CA ASN A 286 -2.55 2.06 -12.02
C ASN A 286 -4.02 1.63 -11.92
N SER A 287 -4.30 0.34 -11.80
CA SER A 287 -5.68 -0.16 -11.75
C SER A 287 -6.39 0.24 -10.45
N VAL A 288 -7.70 0.27 -10.51
CA VAL A 288 -8.58 0.32 -9.35
C VAL A 288 -8.90 -1.11 -8.92
N ASN A 289 -9.05 -1.35 -7.61
CA ASN A 289 -9.43 -2.68 -7.12
C ASN A 289 -10.84 -3.05 -7.64
N VAL A 290 -10.94 -4.18 -8.34
CA VAL A 290 -12.15 -4.61 -9.03
C VAL A 290 -13.31 -4.82 -8.06
N LYS A 291 -13.04 -5.40 -6.86
CA LYS A 291 -14.08 -5.63 -5.84
C LYS A 291 -14.71 -4.33 -5.35
N LEU A 292 -13.88 -3.29 -5.11
CA LEU A 292 -14.40 -1.98 -4.69
C LEU A 292 -15.24 -1.31 -5.77
N VAL A 293 -14.77 -1.33 -7.02
CA VAL A 293 -15.53 -0.75 -8.13
C VAL A 293 -16.86 -1.46 -8.33
N ASN A 294 -16.85 -2.78 -8.26
CA ASN A 294 -18.09 -3.57 -8.39
C ASN A 294 -19.10 -3.23 -7.28
N MET A 295 -18.64 -3.16 -6.05
CA MET A 295 -19.47 -2.80 -4.89
C MET A 295 -20.10 -1.42 -5.05
N PHE A 296 -19.33 -0.41 -5.44
CA PHE A 296 -19.86 0.94 -5.67
C PHE A 296 -20.79 1.01 -6.87
N ALA A 297 -20.50 0.28 -7.94
CA ALA A 297 -21.38 0.19 -9.11
C ALA A 297 -22.73 -0.43 -8.73
N GLU A 298 -22.72 -1.56 -8.00
CA GLU A 298 -23.94 -2.21 -7.53
C GLU A 298 -24.76 -1.28 -6.63
N SER A 299 -24.12 -0.57 -5.71
CA SER A 299 -24.77 0.42 -4.84
C SER A 299 -25.46 1.51 -5.64
N LEU A 300 -24.78 2.10 -6.61
CA LEU A 300 -25.36 3.14 -7.48
C LEU A 300 -26.50 2.61 -8.36
N PHE A 301 -26.37 1.40 -8.93
CA PHE A 301 -27.45 0.79 -9.71
C PHE A 301 -28.68 0.50 -8.86
N ASN A 302 -28.50 0.08 -7.61
CA ASN A 302 -29.60 -0.17 -6.69
C ASN A 302 -30.32 1.12 -6.26
N LEU A 303 -29.67 2.27 -6.34
CA LEU A 303 -30.28 3.59 -6.07
C LEU A 303 -31.09 4.13 -7.25
N GLY A 304 -30.77 3.71 -8.47
CA GLY A 304 -31.48 4.14 -9.67
C GLY A 304 -32.94 3.68 -9.70
N LYS A 305 -33.73 4.34 -10.51
CA LYS A 305 -35.08 3.89 -10.84
C LYS A 305 -35.02 2.47 -11.38
N LYS A 306 -35.80 1.54 -10.83
CA LYS A 306 -35.97 0.22 -11.42
C LYS A 306 -36.41 0.41 -12.86
N SER A 307 -35.48 0.22 -13.79
CA SER A 307 -35.82 0.18 -15.22
C SER A 307 -36.79 -0.95 -15.40
N THR A 308 -37.95 -0.67 -16.01
CA THR A 308 -38.94 -1.66 -16.45
C THR A 308 -38.39 -2.63 -17.49
N LEU A 309 -37.10 -2.54 -17.84
CA LEU A 309 -36.41 -3.38 -18.82
C LEU A 309 -35.87 -4.71 -18.26
N LEU A 310 -36.00 -4.99 -16.96
CA LEU A 310 -35.69 -6.32 -16.39
C LEU A 310 -36.89 -7.25 -16.35
N GLY A 311 -38.03 -6.87 -16.96
CA GLY A 311 -39.21 -7.72 -17.19
C GLY A 311 -39.22 -8.48 -18.52
N GLY A 312 -38.14 -8.44 -19.27
CA GLY A 312 -37.98 -9.23 -20.50
C GLY A 312 -37.37 -10.59 -20.13
N ASN A 313 -38.23 -11.65 -20.11
CA ASN A 313 -37.80 -13.04 -20.11
C ASN A 313 -36.70 -13.26 -21.14
N VAL A 314 -35.46 -13.39 -20.71
CA VAL A 314 -34.41 -14.02 -21.53
C VAL A 314 -34.45 -15.52 -21.22
N ASN A 315 -35.54 -16.18 -21.63
CA ASN A 315 -35.51 -17.57 -21.99
C ASN A 315 -34.88 -17.66 -23.39
N GLY A 316 -33.57 -17.67 -23.44
CA GLY A 316 -32.77 -17.91 -24.63
C GLY A 316 -31.74 -18.97 -24.26
N LYS A 317 -32.14 -20.22 -24.51
CA LYS A 317 -31.20 -21.33 -24.68
C LYS A 317 -30.18 -20.93 -25.74
N ILE A 318 -28.91 -20.97 -25.43
CA ILE A 318 -27.85 -21.58 -26.25
C ILE A 318 -26.76 -22.08 -25.27
#